data_81238d772f53f29b112a24994de94bad
#
_entry.id   81238d772f53f29b112a24994de94bad
#
_cell.length_a   1.000
_cell.length_b   1.000
_cell.length_c   1.000
_cell.angle_alpha   90.00
_cell.angle_beta   90.00
_cell.angle_gamma   90.00
#
_symmetry.space_group_name_H-M   'P 1'
#
loop_
_entity.id
_entity.type
_entity.pdbx_description
1 polymer ?
#
loop_
_entity_poly.entity_id
_entity_poly.type
_entity_poly.pdbx_seq_one_letter_code
_entity_poly.pdbx_strand_id
1 'polypeptide(L)'
;MTVIAVDNMSGGFEYNLVDHTRVSFVKGDFRNTSFVALLWKEHGPFAHVYHLAAYAAEGLSHFIRGFNYDNNLVATMHVLNAAVKGGTRTFVFTSSIAVYGAGQTPLTEATVPQPEDPYGVAKYAVELDLRSAHEMFGIDFVIFRPHNVYGPGQNVADKYRNVIGIFMRQILAGEPLTIFGDGLQTRAFSFVDDVAPYIARAPLLTGARNQVFNVGADRAYSLNELASAVAAAMGVPGAEVRHLAARKEVLHAVASHDKLACVFGQAEPVPLDAGLAKMAEWARALYARGAFTPVIFKGIEVTKNMPPSWTRGRR
;
A
#
# COMPACT_ATOMS: atom_id res chain seq x y z
N MET A 1 12.63 -18.80 12.62
CA MET A 1 11.69 -17.71 12.99
C MET A 1 10.29 -18.21 12.74
N THR A 2 9.38 -18.03 13.70
CA THR A 2 7.94 -18.28 13.53
C THR A 2 7.24 -16.97 13.27
N VAL A 3 6.23 -16.95 12.42
CA VAL A 3 5.48 -15.77 12.02
C VAL A 3 4.02 -15.96 12.42
N ILE A 4 3.46 -14.97 13.09
CA ILE A 4 2.02 -14.84 13.30
C ILE A 4 1.52 -13.79 12.30
N ALA A 5 0.81 -14.23 11.28
CA ALA A 5 0.17 -13.36 10.30
C ALA A 5 -1.21 -12.95 10.79
N VAL A 6 -1.52 -11.67 10.79
CA VAL A 6 -2.80 -11.14 11.26
C VAL A 6 -3.44 -10.26 10.21
N ASP A 7 -4.72 -10.50 9.93
CA ASP A 7 -5.52 -9.67 9.02
C ASP A 7 -7.00 -9.74 9.45
N ASN A 8 -7.75 -8.67 9.29
CA ASN A 8 -9.19 -8.67 9.53
C ASN A 8 -10.00 -9.13 8.30
N MET A 9 -9.31 -9.43 7.20
CA MET A 9 -9.85 -9.88 5.91
C MET A 9 -10.80 -8.88 5.25
N SER A 10 -10.70 -7.60 5.61
CA SER A 10 -11.51 -6.54 4.98
C SER A 10 -11.05 -6.18 3.56
N GLY A 11 -9.81 -6.50 3.22
CA GLY A 11 -9.22 -6.24 1.90
C GLY A 11 -8.30 -7.34 1.40
N GLY A 12 -7.99 -8.30 2.25
CA GLY A 12 -7.22 -9.50 1.96
C GLY A 12 -8.11 -10.70 1.62
N PHE A 13 -7.49 -11.77 1.14
CA PHE A 13 -8.18 -13.01 0.77
C PHE A 13 -7.45 -14.22 1.33
N GLU A 14 -8.20 -15.24 1.75
CA GLU A 14 -7.65 -16.47 2.34
C GLU A 14 -6.71 -17.20 1.37
N TYR A 15 -6.96 -17.12 0.06
CA TYR A 15 -6.07 -17.71 -0.95
C TYR A 15 -4.70 -17.04 -1.08
N ASN A 16 -4.47 -15.89 -0.43
CA ASN A 16 -3.17 -15.25 -0.34
C ASN A 16 -2.35 -15.74 0.87
N LEU A 17 -2.96 -16.51 1.78
CA LEU A 17 -2.24 -17.03 2.94
C LEU A 17 -1.23 -18.09 2.51
N VAL A 18 -0.03 -17.96 3.07
CA VAL A 18 1.06 -18.92 2.80
C VAL A 18 0.87 -20.16 3.67
N ASP A 19 0.71 -21.31 3.03
CA ASP A 19 0.74 -22.60 3.73
C ASP A 19 2.21 -22.99 4.04
N HIS A 20 2.62 -22.75 5.28
CA HIS A 20 3.95 -23.04 5.74
C HIS A 20 3.96 -23.34 7.24
N THR A 21 4.66 -24.39 7.65
CA THR A 21 4.69 -24.88 9.03
C THR A 21 5.12 -23.86 10.10
N ARG A 22 5.83 -22.80 9.69
CA ARG A 22 6.28 -21.70 10.58
C ARG A 22 5.41 -20.45 10.47
N VAL A 23 4.31 -20.49 9.76
CA VAL A 23 3.38 -19.36 9.62
C VAL A 23 2.03 -19.78 10.20
N SER A 24 1.53 -19.04 11.16
CA SER A 24 0.18 -19.21 11.71
C SER A 24 -0.63 -17.96 11.39
N PHE A 25 -1.87 -18.17 10.94
CA PHE A 25 -2.79 -17.07 10.66
C PHE A 25 -3.77 -16.88 11.81
N VAL A 26 -3.94 -15.63 12.23
CA VAL A 26 -4.92 -15.21 13.23
C VAL A 26 -5.82 -14.13 12.63
N LYS A 27 -7.10 -14.42 12.46
CA LYS A 27 -8.06 -13.42 11.98
C LYS A 27 -8.43 -12.47 13.11
N GLY A 28 -8.22 -11.17 12.90
CA GLY A 28 -8.56 -10.17 13.90
C GLY A 28 -8.35 -8.75 13.45
N ASP A 29 -8.91 -7.80 14.20
CA ASP A 29 -8.94 -6.38 13.87
C ASP A 29 -8.17 -5.58 14.91
N PHE A 30 -7.14 -4.87 14.49
CA PHE A 30 -6.29 -4.05 15.37
C PHE A 30 -6.99 -2.80 15.94
N ARG A 31 -8.19 -2.45 15.44
CA ARG A 31 -9.03 -1.44 16.08
C ARG A 31 -9.64 -1.94 17.41
N ASN A 32 -9.67 -3.25 17.61
CA ASN A 32 -10.13 -3.88 18.84
C ASN A 32 -8.96 -4.09 19.82
N THR A 33 -8.88 -3.25 20.83
CA THR A 33 -7.81 -3.31 21.85
C THR A 33 -7.80 -4.61 22.65
N SER A 34 -8.96 -5.22 22.88
CA SER A 34 -9.07 -6.52 23.57
C SER A 34 -8.47 -7.63 22.72
N PHE A 35 -8.71 -7.60 21.40
CA PHE A 35 -8.06 -8.53 20.46
C PHE A 35 -6.55 -8.37 20.48
N VAL A 36 -6.04 -7.12 20.42
CA VAL A 36 -4.60 -6.86 20.46
C VAL A 36 -3.98 -7.36 21.76
N ALA A 37 -4.62 -7.12 22.90
CA ALA A 37 -4.14 -7.63 24.19
C ALA A 37 -4.10 -9.17 24.24
N LEU A 38 -5.14 -9.83 23.71
CA LEU A 38 -5.20 -11.29 23.64
C LEU A 38 -4.11 -11.86 22.73
N LEU A 39 -3.87 -11.23 21.55
CA LEU A 39 -2.84 -11.65 20.61
C LEU A 39 -1.44 -11.66 21.26
N TRP A 40 -1.11 -10.61 22.04
CA TRP A 40 0.18 -10.56 22.76
C TRP A 40 0.23 -11.57 23.92
N LYS A 41 -0.88 -11.80 24.59
CA LYS A 41 -0.96 -12.80 25.67
C LYS A 41 -0.74 -14.23 25.17
N GLU A 42 -1.32 -14.56 24.02
CA GLU A 42 -1.32 -15.94 23.50
C GLU A 42 -0.10 -16.27 22.66
N HIS A 43 0.43 -15.29 21.92
CA HIS A 43 1.48 -15.51 20.92
C HIS A 43 2.76 -14.72 21.17
N GLY A 44 2.74 -13.74 22.07
CA GLY A 44 3.93 -12.93 22.40
C GLY A 44 4.91 -13.66 23.33
N PRO A 45 6.07 -13.06 23.64
CA PRO A 45 6.53 -11.78 23.10
C PRO A 45 6.97 -11.85 21.62
N PHE A 46 6.76 -10.77 20.89
CA PHE A 46 7.21 -10.65 19.50
C PHE A 46 8.54 -9.90 19.44
N ALA A 47 9.58 -10.52 18.86
CA ALA A 47 10.86 -9.87 18.67
C ALA A 47 10.80 -8.70 17.67
N HIS A 48 9.99 -8.85 16.62
CA HIS A 48 9.79 -7.87 15.58
C HIS A 48 8.32 -7.80 15.20
N VAL A 49 7.83 -6.61 14.92
CA VAL A 49 6.49 -6.36 14.35
C VAL A 49 6.67 -5.77 12.96
N TYR A 50 6.01 -6.36 11.97
CA TYR A 50 5.89 -5.84 10.61
C TYR A 50 4.47 -5.33 10.41
N HIS A 51 4.28 -4.02 10.52
CA HIS A 51 2.97 -3.41 10.41
C HIS A 51 2.72 -2.91 8.98
N LEU A 52 2.10 -3.78 8.18
CA LEU A 52 1.72 -3.53 6.80
C LEU A 52 0.21 -3.29 6.65
N ALA A 53 -0.55 -3.55 7.72
CA ALA A 53 -1.99 -3.39 7.73
C ALA A 53 -2.38 -1.93 7.49
N ALA A 54 -3.21 -1.69 6.48
CA ALA A 54 -3.70 -0.36 6.13
C ALA A 54 -4.88 -0.44 5.15
N TYR A 55 -5.70 0.59 5.12
CA TYR A 55 -6.57 0.85 3.98
C TYR A 55 -5.93 1.92 3.09
N ALA A 56 -5.22 1.48 2.05
CA ALA A 56 -4.42 2.33 1.18
C ALA A 56 -5.25 2.83 -0.02
N ALA A 57 -6.07 3.85 0.20
CA ALA A 57 -6.92 4.46 -0.83
C ALA A 57 -6.81 5.99 -0.74
N GLU A 58 -5.67 6.54 -1.20
CA GLU A 58 -5.30 7.95 -1.13
C GLU A 58 -6.46 8.87 -1.57
N GLY A 59 -6.90 8.78 -2.83
CA GLY A 59 -7.96 9.64 -3.34
C GLY A 59 -9.32 9.47 -2.64
N LEU A 60 -9.62 8.27 -2.14
CA LEU A 60 -10.87 8.03 -1.39
C LEU A 60 -10.79 8.57 0.04
N SER A 61 -9.60 8.70 0.61
CA SER A 61 -9.40 9.08 2.02
C SER A 61 -10.09 10.39 2.40
N HIS A 62 -10.24 11.33 1.46
CA HIS A 62 -10.99 12.56 1.65
C HIS A 62 -12.47 12.34 2.03
N PHE A 63 -13.05 11.24 1.57
CA PHE A 63 -14.48 10.94 1.68
C PHE A 63 -14.81 9.91 2.76
N ILE A 64 -13.76 9.37 3.43
CA ILE A 64 -13.84 8.31 4.45
C ILE A 64 -12.89 8.63 5.62
N ARG A 65 -12.88 9.89 6.08
CA ARG A 65 -11.85 10.40 7.01
C ARG A 65 -11.80 9.63 8.32
N GLY A 66 -12.94 9.40 8.97
CA GLY A 66 -13.03 8.62 10.22
C GLY A 66 -12.52 7.20 10.00
N PHE A 67 -13.08 6.50 9.03
CA PHE A 67 -12.61 5.15 8.67
C PHE A 67 -11.12 5.10 8.34
N ASN A 68 -10.60 6.11 7.61
CA ASN A 68 -9.18 6.20 7.27
C ASN A 68 -8.29 6.30 8.52
N TYR A 69 -8.63 7.22 9.45
CA TYR A 69 -7.85 7.38 10.67
C TYR A 69 -7.97 6.18 11.61
N ASP A 70 -9.14 5.59 11.73
CA ASP A 70 -9.34 4.38 12.54
C ASP A 70 -8.48 3.22 12.09
N ASN A 71 -8.37 3.01 10.77
CA ASN A 71 -7.61 1.89 10.20
C ASN A 71 -6.11 2.17 10.07
N ASN A 72 -5.71 3.40 9.72
CA ASN A 72 -4.32 3.72 9.37
C ASN A 72 -3.54 4.36 10.52
N LEU A 73 -4.21 4.97 11.50
CA LEU A 73 -3.58 5.62 12.64
C LEU A 73 -3.93 4.93 13.95
N VAL A 74 -5.21 4.91 14.34
CA VAL A 74 -5.63 4.39 15.66
C VAL A 74 -5.29 2.90 15.81
N ALA A 75 -5.58 2.09 14.80
CA ALA A 75 -5.21 0.67 14.81
C ALA A 75 -3.69 0.47 14.96
N THR A 76 -2.89 1.31 14.30
CA THR A 76 -1.42 1.28 14.43
C THR A 76 -0.97 1.61 15.84
N MET A 77 -1.59 2.61 16.49
CA MET A 77 -1.26 2.99 17.88
C MET A 77 -1.56 1.85 18.87
N HIS A 78 -2.64 1.09 18.67
CA HIS A 78 -2.92 -0.08 19.50
C HIS A 78 -1.81 -1.13 19.39
N VAL A 79 -1.35 -1.42 18.17
CA VAL A 79 -0.26 -2.37 17.90
C VAL A 79 1.07 -1.87 18.46
N LEU A 80 1.40 -0.58 18.27
CA LEU A 80 2.63 0.02 18.80
C LEU A 80 2.68 -0.01 20.33
N ASN A 81 1.57 0.35 20.99
CA ASN A 81 1.47 0.28 22.44
C ASN A 81 1.68 -1.15 22.96
N ALA A 82 1.12 -2.16 22.29
CA ALA A 82 1.30 -3.54 22.66
C ALA A 82 2.75 -4.01 22.40
N ALA A 83 3.35 -3.57 21.31
CA ALA A 83 4.76 -3.85 20.97
C ALA A 83 5.72 -3.26 22.04
N VAL A 84 5.52 -2.02 22.45
CA VAL A 84 6.29 -1.37 23.53
C VAL A 84 6.15 -2.16 24.85
N LYS A 85 4.91 -2.44 25.28
CA LYS A 85 4.63 -3.20 26.50
C LYS A 85 5.20 -4.61 26.46
N GLY A 86 5.20 -5.24 25.30
CA GLY A 86 5.68 -6.60 25.10
C GLY A 86 7.19 -6.70 24.86
N GLY A 87 7.95 -5.61 24.92
CA GLY A 87 9.41 -5.60 24.74
C GLY A 87 9.85 -5.92 23.30
N THR A 88 9.04 -5.58 22.29
CA THR A 88 9.41 -5.71 20.88
C THR A 88 10.66 -4.89 20.59
N ARG A 89 11.63 -5.50 19.91
CA ARG A 89 12.90 -4.82 19.58
C ARG A 89 12.78 -3.88 18.41
N THR A 90 12.06 -4.28 17.36
CA THR A 90 11.97 -3.49 16.12
C THR A 90 10.55 -3.47 15.58
N PHE A 91 10.06 -2.28 15.28
CA PHE A 91 8.79 -2.04 14.59
C PHE A 91 9.06 -1.63 13.14
N VAL A 92 8.74 -2.47 12.18
CA VAL A 92 8.85 -2.17 10.75
C VAL A 92 7.51 -1.67 10.25
N PHE A 93 7.51 -0.47 9.68
CA PHE A 93 6.29 0.21 9.25
C PHE A 93 6.31 0.54 7.75
N THR A 94 5.24 0.17 7.06
CA THR A 94 5.00 0.67 5.70
C THR A 94 4.20 1.97 5.75
N SER A 95 4.91 3.07 5.58
CA SER A 95 4.37 4.40 5.35
C SER A 95 3.92 4.54 3.88
N SER A 96 4.15 5.67 3.24
CA SER A 96 3.81 5.91 1.84
C SER A 96 4.55 7.11 1.28
N ILE A 97 4.77 7.17 -0.03
CA ILE A 97 5.19 8.38 -0.73
C ILE A 97 4.16 9.52 -0.58
N ALA A 98 2.90 9.22 -0.29
CA ALA A 98 1.84 10.21 -0.04
C ALA A 98 2.14 11.17 1.11
N VAL A 99 3.08 10.85 1.99
CA VAL A 99 3.52 11.75 3.07
C VAL A 99 4.19 13.02 2.54
N TYR A 100 4.76 12.98 1.34
CA TYR A 100 5.46 14.14 0.77
C TYR A 100 4.52 15.20 0.22
N GLY A 101 3.32 14.81 -0.27
CA GLY A 101 2.45 15.72 -1.01
C GLY A 101 3.04 16.11 -2.37
N ALA A 102 2.63 17.28 -2.90
CA ALA A 102 3.22 17.86 -4.11
C ALA A 102 4.55 18.53 -3.77
N GLY A 103 5.64 18.01 -4.33
CA GLY A 103 6.97 18.52 -4.05
C GLY A 103 7.87 18.47 -5.28
N GLN A 104 9.12 18.92 -5.13
CA GLN A 104 10.15 18.76 -6.15
C GLN A 104 10.55 17.29 -6.29
N THR A 105 10.59 16.80 -7.51
CA THR A 105 11.07 15.45 -7.84
C THR A 105 12.53 15.49 -8.30
N PRO A 106 13.34 14.45 -7.98
CA PRO A 106 12.96 13.29 -7.19
C PRO A 106 12.86 13.62 -5.69
N LEU A 107 11.86 13.03 -5.02
CA LEU A 107 11.67 13.12 -3.57
C LEU A 107 12.72 12.27 -2.87
N THR A 108 13.36 12.82 -1.85
CA THR A 108 14.33 12.10 -1.01
C THR A 108 13.80 11.98 0.43
N GLU A 109 14.43 11.14 1.24
CA GLU A 109 14.04 11.01 2.65
C GLU A 109 14.32 12.30 3.47
N ALA A 110 15.16 13.21 2.93
CA ALA A 110 15.39 14.55 3.50
C ALA A 110 14.29 15.56 3.13
N THR A 111 13.46 15.26 2.13
CA THR A 111 12.33 16.11 1.76
C THR A 111 11.34 16.20 2.92
N VAL A 112 11.00 17.42 3.33
CA VAL A 112 10.04 17.66 4.43
C VAL A 112 8.65 17.18 4.01
N PRO A 113 8.03 16.24 4.75
CA PRO A 113 6.69 15.77 4.46
C PRO A 113 5.63 16.87 4.59
N GLN A 114 4.76 16.96 3.56
CA GLN A 114 3.63 17.88 3.50
C GLN A 114 2.41 17.17 2.89
N PRO A 115 1.82 16.17 3.59
CA PRO A 115 0.76 15.35 3.03
C PRO A 115 -0.48 16.19 2.70
N GLU A 116 -1.08 15.94 1.51
CA GLU A 116 -2.23 16.68 1.00
C GLU A 116 -3.57 15.96 1.19
N ASP A 117 -3.55 14.73 1.64
CA ASP A 117 -4.73 13.89 1.83
C ASP A 117 -4.73 13.19 3.19
N PRO A 118 -5.91 12.78 3.72
CA PRO A 118 -6.00 12.15 5.04
C PRO A 118 -5.23 10.82 5.17
N TYR A 119 -4.99 10.09 4.08
CA TYR A 119 -4.17 8.89 4.12
C TYR A 119 -2.70 9.23 4.37
N GLY A 120 -2.14 10.17 3.61
CA GLY A 120 -0.77 10.66 3.83
C GLY A 120 -0.58 11.28 5.21
N VAL A 121 -1.56 12.06 5.70
CA VAL A 121 -1.57 12.61 7.06
C VAL A 121 -1.50 11.48 8.11
N ALA A 122 -2.33 10.43 7.98
CA ALA A 122 -2.32 9.31 8.92
C ALA A 122 -0.97 8.58 8.91
N LYS A 123 -0.40 8.32 7.73
CA LYS A 123 0.90 7.66 7.59
C LYS A 123 2.03 8.48 8.20
N TYR A 124 2.05 9.79 7.96
CA TYR A 124 3.06 10.67 8.54
C TYR A 124 2.92 10.81 10.07
N ALA A 125 1.70 10.87 10.59
CA ALA A 125 1.47 10.87 12.04
C ALA A 125 2.08 9.63 12.72
N VAL A 126 1.97 8.45 12.11
CA VAL A 126 2.62 7.23 12.61
C VAL A 126 4.14 7.33 12.57
N GLU A 127 4.73 7.93 11.53
CA GLU A 127 6.19 8.13 11.46
C GLU A 127 6.70 9.01 12.62
N LEU A 128 5.95 10.06 12.96
CA LEU A 128 6.29 10.96 14.08
C LEU A 128 6.16 10.22 15.41
N ASP A 129 5.10 9.43 15.59
CA ASP A 129 4.87 8.70 16.83
C ASP A 129 5.90 7.57 17.04
N LEU A 130 6.34 6.90 15.98
CA LEU A 130 7.42 5.91 16.06
C LEU A 130 8.74 6.52 16.54
N ARG A 131 9.07 7.74 16.11
CA ARG A 131 10.25 8.48 16.61
C ARG A 131 10.11 8.80 18.08
N SER A 132 8.94 9.31 18.49
CA SER A 132 8.64 9.60 19.89
C SER A 132 8.68 8.32 20.75
N ALA A 133 8.15 7.22 20.26
CA ALA A 133 8.19 5.92 20.95
C ALA A 133 9.64 5.38 21.09
N HIS A 134 10.47 5.60 20.08
CA HIS A 134 11.91 5.27 20.17
C HIS A 134 12.60 6.08 21.25
N GLU A 135 12.42 7.39 21.25
CA GLU A 135 13.03 8.31 22.24
C GLU A 135 12.58 8.00 23.68
N MET A 136 11.30 7.69 23.87
CA MET A 136 10.73 7.48 25.19
C MET A 136 10.93 6.05 25.71
N PHE A 137 10.81 5.04 24.85
CA PHE A 137 10.73 3.63 25.25
C PHE A 137 11.85 2.75 24.67
N GLY A 138 12.70 3.28 23.79
CA GLY A 138 13.83 2.56 23.21
C GLY A 138 13.46 1.49 22.16
N ILE A 139 12.23 1.47 21.64
CA ILE A 139 11.85 0.56 20.56
C ILE A 139 12.46 1.04 19.26
N ASP A 140 13.26 0.19 18.58
CA ASP A 140 13.79 0.54 17.26
C ASP A 140 12.70 0.50 16.21
N PHE A 141 12.82 1.34 15.16
CA PHE A 141 11.92 1.33 14.02
C PHE A 141 12.65 1.25 12.69
N VAL A 142 11.97 0.79 11.65
CA VAL A 142 12.36 0.98 10.26
C VAL A 142 11.10 1.37 9.48
N ILE A 143 11.17 2.50 8.79
CA ILE A 143 10.03 3.04 8.04
C ILE A 143 10.34 2.94 6.54
N PHE A 144 9.42 2.34 5.79
CA PHE A 144 9.46 2.35 4.34
C PHE A 144 8.37 3.25 3.78
N ARG A 145 8.69 4.06 2.77
CA ARG A 145 7.77 4.87 1.97
C ARG A 145 7.65 4.29 0.57
N PRO A 146 6.84 3.22 0.40
CA PRO A 146 6.63 2.63 -0.91
C PRO A 146 5.77 3.52 -1.80
N HIS A 147 5.91 3.35 -3.13
CA HIS A 147 5.04 3.98 -4.09
C HIS A 147 4.49 3.00 -5.12
N ASN A 148 3.17 3.03 -5.30
CA ASN A 148 2.39 2.28 -6.29
C ASN A 148 2.82 0.80 -6.43
N VAL A 149 2.94 0.10 -5.30
CA VAL A 149 3.30 -1.33 -5.31
C VAL A 149 2.18 -2.13 -5.94
N TYR A 150 2.52 -3.01 -6.88
CA TYR A 150 1.59 -3.88 -7.59
C TYR A 150 2.15 -5.31 -7.71
N GLY A 151 1.28 -6.27 -7.95
CA GLY A 151 1.67 -7.66 -8.17
C GLY A 151 0.54 -8.65 -7.89
N PRO A 152 0.80 -9.96 -8.08
CA PRO A 152 -0.12 -11.01 -7.70
C PRO A 152 -0.52 -10.91 -6.22
N GLY A 153 -1.75 -11.31 -5.90
CA GLY A 153 -2.32 -11.20 -4.55
C GLY A 153 -3.01 -9.88 -4.25
N GLN A 154 -2.87 -8.86 -5.11
CA GLN A 154 -3.54 -7.57 -4.94
C GLN A 154 -5.07 -7.71 -5.04
N ASN A 155 -5.82 -6.93 -4.24
CA ASN A 155 -7.27 -6.84 -4.40
C ASN A 155 -7.64 -6.01 -5.64
N VAL A 156 -7.70 -6.67 -6.79
CA VAL A 156 -8.07 -6.04 -8.08
C VAL A 156 -9.57 -5.71 -8.17
N ALA A 157 -10.40 -6.24 -7.27
CA ALA A 157 -11.83 -5.95 -7.23
C ALA A 157 -12.17 -4.61 -6.55
N ASP A 158 -11.21 -4.01 -5.83
CA ASP A 158 -11.40 -2.69 -5.21
C ASP A 158 -11.21 -1.57 -6.23
N LYS A 159 -12.29 -0.85 -6.53
CA LYS A 159 -12.30 0.24 -7.53
C LYS A 159 -11.61 1.54 -7.09
N TYR A 160 -11.08 1.59 -5.87
CA TYR A 160 -10.49 2.79 -5.29
C TYR A 160 -8.98 2.69 -5.06
N ARG A 161 -8.41 1.48 -5.16
CA ARG A 161 -7.00 1.22 -4.87
C ARG A 161 -6.23 0.84 -6.12
N ASN A 162 -5.02 1.38 -6.25
CA ASN A 162 -4.01 1.08 -7.26
C ASN A 162 -4.54 0.96 -8.71
N VAL A 163 -4.14 1.90 -9.52
CA VAL A 163 -4.63 2.07 -10.91
C VAL A 163 -4.42 0.82 -11.78
N ILE A 164 -3.33 0.05 -11.59
CA ILE A 164 -3.06 -1.17 -12.36
C ILE A 164 -4.17 -2.20 -12.12
N GLY A 165 -4.55 -2.42 -10.85
CA GLY A 165 -5.66 -3.30 -10.49
C GLY A 165 -6.98 -2.82 -11.06
N ILE A 166 -7.24 -1.50 -11.04
CA ILE A 166 -8.44 -0.89 -11.62
C ILE A 166 -8.51 -1.15 -13.12
N PHE A 167 -7.41 -0.94 -13.86
CA PHE A 167 -7.36 -1.17 -15.30
C PHE A 167 -7.56 -2.64 -15.64
N MET A 168 -6.89 -3.57 -14.93
CA MET A 168 -7.08 -5.00 -15.14
C MET A 168 -8.54 -5.41 -14.88
N ARG A 169 -9.15 -4.90 -13.80
CA ARG A 169 -10.57 -5.15 -13.51
C ARG A 169 -11.48 -4.67 -14.63
N GLN A 170 -11.25 -3.46 -15.15
CA GLN A 170 -12.05 -2.87 -16.22
C GLN A 170 -11.95 -3.72 -17.49
N ILE A 171 -10.76 -4.16 -17.87
CA ILE A 171 -10.55 -5.06 -19.02
C ILE A 171 -11.32 -6.37 -18.82
N LEU A 172 -11.20 -7.02 -17.65
CA LEU A 172 -11.89 -8.27 -17.34
C LEU A 172 -13.42 -8.12 -17.36
N ALA A 173 -13.92 -6.93 -17.05
CA ALA A 173 -15.36 -6.60 -17.10
C ALA A 173 -15.82 -6.15 -18.50
N GLY A 174 -14.95 -6.03 -19.50
CA GLY A 174 -15.28 -5.46 -20.81
C GLY A 174 -15.60 -3.96 -20.78
N GLU A 175 -15.11 -3.25 -19.75
CA GLU A 175 -15.29 -1.83 -19.55
C GLU A 175 -14.11 -1.03 -20.12
N PRO A 176 -14.31 0.20 -20.62
CA PRO A 176 -13.20 1.07 -21.02
C PRO A 176 -12.34 1.43 -19.81
N LEU A 177 -11.02 1.62 -20.05
CA LEU A 177 -10.09 2.12 -19.06
C LEU A 177 -10.43 3.57 -18.71
N THR A 178 -10.51 3.91 -17.42
CA THR A 178 -10.86 5.27 -17.00
C THR A 178 -9.67 6.00 -16.41
N ILE A 179 -9.35 7.18 -16.97
CA ILE A 179 -8.28 8.06 -16.51
C ILE A 179 -8.89 9.41 -16.10
N PHE A 180 -8.56 9.91 -14.92
CA PHE A 180 -8.92 11.26 -14.49
C PHE A 180 -7.95 12.27 -15.09
N GLY A 181 -8.45 13.34 -15.73
CA GLY A 181 -7.65 14.31 -16.44
C GLY A 181 -7.18 13.82 -17.82
N ASP A 182 -6.05 14.38 -18.29
CA ASP A 182 -5.47 14.10 -19.61
C ASP A 182 -4.55 12.87 -19.66
N GLY A 183 -4.25 12.28 -18.50
CA GLY A 183 -3.40 11.09 -18.38
C GLY A 183 -1.90 11.38 -18.44
N LEU A 184 -1.49 12.66 -18.41
CA LEU A 184 -0.08 13.07 -18.44
C LEU A 184 0.58 13.04 -17.04
N GLN A 185 -0.20 12.88 -15.96
CA GLN A 185 0.35 12.69 -14.62
C GLN A 185 1.22 11.44 -14.55
N THR A 186 2.39 11.57 -13.92
CA THR A 186 3.40 10.50 -13.90
C THR A 186 3.56 9.86 -12.53
N ARG A 187 3.77 8.55 -12.53
CA ARG A 187 4.05 7.73 -11.34
C ARG A 187 5.10 6.68 -11.66
N ALA A 188 5.90 6.31 -10.68
CA ALA A 188 6.65 5.06 -10.74
C ALA A 188 5.79 3.93 -10.15
N PHE A 189 5.92 2.73 -10.73
CA PHE A 189 5.18 1.53 -10.34
C PHE A 189 6.17 0.44 -9.94
N SER A 190 6.04 -0.07 -8.73
CA SER A 190 6.99 -0.98 -8.10
C SER A 190 6.41 -2.38 -8.02
N PHE A 191 7.09 -3.36 -8.60
CA PHE A 191 6.66 -4.75 -8.47
C PHE A 191 6.88 -5.23 -7.04
N VAL A 192 5.98 -6.06 -6.52
CA VAL A 192 6.00 -6.47 -5.09
C VAL A 192 7.28 -7.18 -4.70
N ASP A 193 7.90 -7.95 -5.61
CA ASP A 193 9.15 -8.64 -5.36
C ASP A 193 10.36 -7.69 -5.25
N ASP A 194 10.24 -6.45 -5.73
CA ASP A 194 11.25 -5.41 -5.57
C ASP A 194 11.11 -4.62 -4.25
N VAL A 195 10.04 -4.87 -3.48
CA VAL A 195 9.74 -4.15 -2.24
C VAL A 195 9.77 -5.07 -1.01
N ALA A 196 9.08 -6.20 -1.08
CA ALA A 196 8.90 -7.10 0.05
C ALA A 196 10.22 -7.64 0.65
N PRO A 197 11.28 -7.98 -0.13
CA PRO A 197 12.54 -8.45 0.44
C PRO A 197 13.27 -7.41 1.29
N TYR A 198 13.17 -6.12 0.97
CA TYR A 198 13.75 -5.05 1.79
C TYR A 198 13.04 -4.95 3.14
N ILE A 199 11.71 -4.96 3.12
CA ILE A 199 10.89 -4.93 4.34
C ILE A 199 11.22 -6.14 5.23
N ALA A 200 11.29 -7.35 4.65
CA ALA A 200 11.55 -8.57 5.39
C ALA A 200 12.93 -8.58 6.07
N ARG A 201 13.96 -8.03 5.43
CA ARG A 201 15.33 -8.00 5.94
C ARG A 201 15.62 -6.83 6.90
N ALA A 202 14.73 -5.85 6.98
CA ALA A 202 14.97 -4.61 7.71
C ALA A 202 15.49 -4.79 9.15
N PRO A 203 14.89 -5.64 10.01
CA PRO A 203 15.36 -5.82 11.39
C PRO A 203 16.73 -6.48 11.50
N LEU A 204 17.22 -7.11 10.43
CA LEU A 204 18.47 -7.83 10.41
C LEU A 204 19.68 -6.92 10.10
N LEU A 205 19.43 -5.72 9.60
CA LEU A 205 20.46 -4.77 9.16
C LEU A 205 20.59 -3.63 10.17
N THR A 206 21.75 -3.55 10.81
CA THR A 206 22.04 -2.49 11.80
C THR A 206 21.93 -1.11 11.17
N GLY A 207 22.39 -0.92 9.93
CA GLY A 207 22.28 0.34 9.19
C GLY A 207 20.85 0.78 8.84
N ALA A 208 19.86 -0.11 8.98
CA ALA A 208 18.47 0.23 8.75
C ALA A 208 17.74 0.75 10.00
N ARG A 209 18.30 0.55 11.19
CA ARG A 209 17.65 0.91 12.46
C ARG A 209 17.43 2.42 12.56
N ASN A 210 16.21 2.78 12.98
CA ASN A 210 15.78 4.14 13.22
C ASN A 210 15.89 5.04 11.98
N GLN A 211 15.70 4.41 10.80
CA GLN A 211 15.80 5.08 9.50
C GLN A 211 14.49 5.00 8.73
N VAL A 212 14.33 5.97 7.82
CA VAL A 212 13.28 6.02 6.81
C VAL A 212 13.90 5.73 5.45
N PHE A 213 13.21 4.95 4.61
CA PHE A 213 13.65 4.61 3.26
C PHE A 213 12.50 4.78 2.27
N ASN A 214 12.76 5.49 1.18
CA ASN A 214 11.95 5.34 -0.02
C ASN A 214 12.20 3.97 -0.62
N VAL A 215 11.17 3.29 -1.10
CA VAL A 215 11.30 1.97 -1.72
C VAL A 215 10.39 1.84 -2.93
N GLY A 216 10.96 1.41 -4.05
CA GLY A 216 10.21 1.23 -5.31
C GLY A 216 11.07 1.36 -6.56
N ALA A 217 10.42 1.58 -7.70
CA ALA A 217 11.05 1.74 -9.00
C ALA A 217 11.37 3.22 -9.30
N ASP A 218 12.44 3.46 -10.06
CA ASP A 218 12.91 4.81 -10.40
C ASP A 218 12.20 5.37 -11.63
N ARG A 219 11.80 4.49 -12.57
CA ARG A 219 11.22 4.95 -13.84
C ARG A 219 9.78 5.38 -13.67
N ALA A 220 9.50 6.62 -14.07
CA ALA A 220 8.15 7.16 -14.15
C ALA A 220 7.46 6.81 -15.47
N TYR A 221 6.15 6.61 -15.40
CA TYR A 221 5.27 6.43 -16.55
C TYR A 221 4.07 7.35 -16.41
N SER A 222 3.61 7.91 -17.52
CA SER A 222 2.29 8.57 -17.56
C SER A 222 1.17 7.54 -17.42
N LEU A 223 -0.02 7.98 -17.02
CA LEU A 223 -1.17 7.06 -16.97
C LEU A 223 -1.59 6.57 -18.36
N ASN A 224 -1.34 7.34 -19.40
CA ASN A 224 -1.58 6.91 -20.79
C ASN A 224 -0.63 5.77 -21.20
N GLU A 225 0.68 5.89 -20.89
CA GLU A 225 1.66 4.81 -21.12
C GLU A 225 1.29 3.57 -20.30
N LEU A 226 0.91 3.75 -19.03
CA LEU A 226 0.48 2.65 -18.17
C LEU A 226 -0.75 1.94 -18.72
N ALA A 227 -1.76 2.69 -19.17
CA ALA A 227 -2.99 2.11 -19.75
C ALA A 227 -2.66 1.22 -20.96
N SER A 228 -1.78 1.71 -21.84
CA SER A 228 -1.31 0.95 -23.00
C SER A 228 -0.54 -0.31 -22.60
N ALA A 229 0.35 -0.21 -21.61
CA ALA A 229 1.13 -1.34 -21.10
C ALA A 229 0.24 -2.42 -20.43
N VAL A 230 -0.74 -2.00 -19.61
CA VAL A 230 -1.70 -2.92 -18.98
C VAL A 230 -2.58 -3.59 -20.03
N ALA A 231 -3.08 -2.84 -21.03
CA ALA A 231 -3.89 -3.40 -22.11
C ALA A 231 -3.11 -4.46 -22.91
N ALA A 232 -1.84 -4.18 -23.22
CA ALA A 232 -0.96 -5.16 -23.89
C ALA A 232 -0.75 -6.41 -23.03
N ALA A 233 -0.42 -6.27 -21.74
CA ALA A 233 -0.23 -7.40 -20.81
C ALA A 233 -1.51 -8.23 -20.62
N MET A 234 -2.68 -7.62 -20.71
CA MET A 234 -3.98 -8.28 -20.64
C MET A 234 -4.42 -8.92 -21.97
N GLY A 235 -3.65 -8.77 -23.06
CA GLY A 235 -3.95 -9.34 -24.37
C GLY A 235 -5.00 -8.56 -25.17
N VAL A 236 -5.25 -7.29 -24.84
CA VAL A 236 -6.20 -6.41 -25.53
C VAL A 236 -5.56 -5.07 -25.91
N PRO A 237 -4.47 -5.10 -26.73
CA PRO A 237 -3.82 -3.87 -27.14
C PRO A 237 -4.80 -2.96 -27.85
N GLY A 238 -4.76 -1.64 -27.53
CA GLY A 238 -5.72 -0.67 -28.08
C GLY A 238 -7.06 -0.63 -27.35
N ALA A 239 -7.16 -1.17 -26.13
CA ALA A 239 -8.37 -1.04 -25.31
C ALA A 239 -8.81 0.43 -25.23
N GLU A 240 -10.12 0.68 -25.27
CA GLU A 240 -10.71 2.03 -25.17
C GLU A 240 -10.29 2.70 -23.86
N VAL A 241 -9.78 3.92 -23.95
CA VAL A 241 -9.48 4.78 -22.82
C VAL A 241 -10.49 5.93 -22.76
N ARG A 242 -11.13 6.10 -21.61
CA ARG A 242 -12.07 7.19 -21.36
C ARG A 242 -11.51 8.17 -20.34
N HIS A 243 -11.29 9.41 -20.77
CA HIS A 243 -10.88 10.49 -19.90
C HIS A 243 -12.07 11.04 -19.12
N LEU A 244 -11.92 11.13 -17.80
CA LEU A 244 -12.90 11.69 -16.88
C LEU A 244 -12.45 13.10 -16.45
N ALA A 245 -13.37 13.89 -15.86
CA ALA A 245 -12.99 15.18 -15.28
C ALA A 245 -11.82 15.02 -14.29
N ALA A 246 -10.85 15.92 -14.37
CA ALA A 246 -9.70 15.93 -13.48
C ALA A 246 -10.15 15.99 -12.01
N ARG A 247 -9.40 15.33 -11.13
CA ARG A 247 -9.58 15.40 -9.68
C ARG A 247 -8.34 15.99 -9.03
N LYS A 248 -8.46 16.40 -7.76
CA LYS A 248 -7.29 16.81 -7.00
C LYS A 248 -6.39 15.59 -6.75
N GLU A 249 -5.17 15.63 -7.28
CA GLU A 249 -4.10 14.64 -7.03
C GLU A 249 -2.73 15.25 -7.33
N VAL A 250 -1.68 14.68 -6.77
CA VAL A 250 -0.29 15.05 -7.10
C VAL A 250 -0.02 14.69 -8.57
N LEU A 251 0.53 15.61 -9.36
CA LEU A 251 0.77 15.39 -10.79
C LEU A 251 1.98 14.50 -11.05
N HIS A 252 3.09 14.73 -10.34
CA HIS A 252 4.33 14.00 -10.52
C HIS A 252 4.83 13.49 -9.17
N ALA A 253 4.99 12.18 -9.02
CA ALA A 253 5.47 11.56 -7.80
C ALA A 253 6.52 10.49 -8.14
N VAL A 254 7.78 10.87 -7.96
CA VAL A 254 8.96 10.02 -8.16
C VAL A 254 9.92 10.26 -7.00
N ALA A 255 10.49 9.19 -6.45
CA ALA A 255 11.44 9.26 -5.34
C ALA A 255 12.80 8.70 -5.75
N SER A 256 13.89 9.20 -5.11
CA SER A 256 15.21 8.57 -5.14
C SER A 256 15.22 7.38 -4.17
N HIS A 257 15.96 6.32 -4.56
CA HIS A 257 16.19 5.11 -3.76
C HIS A 257 17.69 4.92 -3.42
N ASP A 258 18.51 5.95 -3.59
CA ASP A 258 19.95 5.91 -3.33
C ASP A 258 20.27 5.48 -1.90
N LYS A 259 19.50 6.00 -0.91
CA LYS A 259 19.66 5.62 0.51
C LYS A 259 19.35 4.15 0.73
N LEU A 260 18.30 3.63 0.11
CA LEU A 260 17.95 2.21 0.17
C LEU A 260 19.09 1.35 -0.39
N ALA A 261 19.61 1.70 -1.57
CA ALA A 261 20.69 1.00 -2.24
C ALA A 261 21.97 0.99 -1.40
N CYS A 262 22.33 2.10 -0.74
CA CYS A 262 23.48 2.18 0.15
C CYS A 262 23.40 1.20 1.34
N VAL A 263 22.23 0.98 1.93
CA VAL A 263 22.05 0.17 3.14
C VAL A 263 21.72 -1.29 2.82
N PHE A 264 20.90 -1.54 1.84
CA PHE A 264 20.38 -2.87 1.51
C PHE A 264 21.08 -3.54 0.33
N GLY A 265 21.90 -2.79 -0.41
CA GLY A 265 22.46 -3.17 -1.69
C GLY A 265 21.49 -2.87 -2.84
N GLN A 266 22.05 -2.67 -4.02
CA GLN A 266 21.28 -2.43 -5.23
C GLN A 266 20.82 -3.77 -5.82
N ALA A 267 19.54 -3.84 -6.20
CA ALA A 267 18.99 -4.93 -6.99
C ALA A 267 18.46 -4.37 -8.31
N GLU A 268 18.51 -5.16 -9.38
CA GLU A 268 17.84 -4.78 -10.62
C GLU A 268 16.32 -4.91 -10.44
N PRO A 269 15.55 -3.81 -10.66
CA PRO A 269 14.11 -3.87 -10.52
C PRO A 269 13.48 -4.69 -11.66
N VAL A 270 12.39 -5.37 -11.37
CA VAL A 270 11.59 -6.07 -12.39
C VAL A 270 11.04 -5.05 -13.38
N PRO A 271 11.30 -5.18 -14.70
CA PRO A 271 10.73 -4.30 -15.70
C PRO A 271 9.19 -4.28 -15.63
N LEU A 272 8.59 -3.10 -15.93
CA LEU A 272 7.13 -2.93 -15.78
C LEU A 272 6.34 -3.95 -16.60
N ASP A 273 6.74 -4.21 -17.83
CA ASP A 273 6.11 -5.19 -18.71
C ASP A 273 6.15 -6.62 -18.16
N ALA A 274 7.30 -7.02 -17.60
CA ALA A 274 7.47 -8.33 -16.98
C ALA A 274 6.59 -8.47 -15.71
N GLY A 275 6.56 -7.45 -14.85
CA GLY A 275 5.71 -7.43 -13.67
C GLY A 275 4.22 -7.42 -14.03
N LEU A 276 3.83 -6.63 -15.03
CA LEU A 276 2.46 -6.60 -15.55
C LEU A 276 2.03 -7.95 -16.14
N ALA A 277 2.90 -8.63 -16.88
CA ALA A 277 2.61 -9.96 -17.42
C ALA A 277 2.30 -10.97 -16.30
N LYS A 278 3.14 -11.03 -15.25
CA LYS A 278 2.90 -11.90 -14.08
C LYS A 278 1.58 -11.58 -13.39
N MET A 279 1.30 -10.29 -13.16
CA MET A 279 0.05 -9.88 -12.50
C MET A 279 -1.18 -10.15 -13.40
N ALA A 280 -1.08 -9.96 -14.70
CA ALA A 280 -2.16 -10.22 -15.66
C ALA A 280 -2.51 -11.71 -15.75
N GLU A 281 -1.51 -12.59 -15.75
CA GLU A 281 -1.71 -14.06 -15.70
C GLU A 281 -2.49 -14.44 -14.42
N TRP A 282 -2.02 -13.95 -13.27
CA TRP A 282 -2.69 -14.19 -12.00
C TRP A 282 -4.12 -13.63 -11.98
N ALA A 283 -4.35 -12.41 -12.46
CA ALA A 283 -5.67 -11.77 -12.46
C ALA A 283 -6.66 -12.52 -13.36
N ARG A 284 -6.24 -12.99 -14.54
CA ARG A 284 -7.06 -13.83 -15.43
C ARG A 284 -7.42 -15.17 -14.77
N ALA A 285 -6.45 -15.83 -14.13
CA ALA A 285 -6.69 -17.08 -13.42
C ALA A 285 -7.67 -16.90 -12.25
N LEU A 286 -7.58 -15.79 -11.50
CA LEU A 286 -8.50 -15.45 -10.43
C LEU A 286 -9.92 -15.22 -10.96
N TYR A 287 -10.05 -14.46 -12.06
CA TYR A 287 -11.32 -14.17 -12.70
C TYR A 287 -12.00 -15.44 -13.24
N ALA A 288 -11.23 -16.32 -13.90
CA ALA A 288 -11.73 -17.59 -14.44
C ALA A 288 -12.26 -18.54 -13.35
N ARG A 289 -11.74 -18.44 -12.11
CA ARG A 289 -12.22 -19.24 -10.95
C ARG A 289 -13.46 -18.63 -10.29
N GLY A 290 -13.99 -17.53 -10.78
CA GLY A 290 -15.11 -16.81 -10.16
C GLY A 290 -14.77 -16.20 -8.79
N ALA A 291 -13.50 -16.12 -8.43
CA ALA A 291 -13.04 -15.56 -7.16
C ALA A 291 -12.96 -14.01 -7.17
N PHE A 292 -13.49 -13.40 -8.21
CA PHE A 292 -13.51 -11.95 -8.41
C PHE A 292 -14.78 -11.35 -7.83
N THR A 293 -14.77 -11.04 -6.53
CA THR A 293 -15.93 -10.41 -5.88
C THR A 293 -15.71 -8.91 -5.81
N PRO A 294 -16.53 -8.09 -6.49
CA PRO A 294 -16.45 -6.64 -6.39
C PRO A 294 -16.62 -6.18 -4.94
N VAL A 295 -15.66 -5.41 -4.45
CA VAL A 295 -15.76 -4.80 -3.11
C VAL A 295 -16.60 -3.54 -3.21
N ILE A 296 -17.76 -3.53 -2.56
CA ILE A 296 -18.58 -2.35 -2.39
C ILE A 296 -18.24 -1.70 -1.07
N PHE A 297 -17.49 -0.62 -1.11
CA PHE A 297 -17.21 0.15 0.09
C PHE A 297 -18.46 0.94 0.51
N LYS A 298 -19.01 0.62 1.68
CA LYS A 298 -20.26 1.21 2.22
C LYS A 298 -20.03 2.40 3.16
N GLY A 299 -18.79 2.66 3.56
CA GLY A 299 -18.42 3.62 4.61
C GLY A 299 -18.14 5.05 4.12
N ILE A 300 -18.77 5.53 3.03
CA ILE A 300 -18.58 6.92 2.60
C ILE A 300 -19.23 7.87 3.62
N GLU A 301 -18.44 8.80 4.13
CA GLU A 301 -18.83 9.75 5.17
C GLU A 301 -19.17 11.12 4.58
N VAL A 302 -18.48 11.54 3.52
CA VAL A 302 -18.67 12.83 2.85
C VAL A 302 -18.80 12.61 1.35
N THR A 303 -19.83 13.19 0.73
CA THR A 303 -20.06 13.09 -0.72
C THR A 303 -19.79 14.39 -1.48
N LYS A 304 -19.60 15.50 -0.77
CA LYS A 304 -19.29 16.80 -1.38
C LYS A 304 -18.00 16.70 -2.20
N ASN A 305 -18.07 17.13 -3.47
CA ASN A 305 -16.96 17.08 -4.44
C ASN A 305 -16.45 15.66 -4.78
N MET A 306 -17.20 14.61 -4.45
CA MET A 306 -16.84 13.25 -4.87
C MET A 306 -17.00 13.11 -6.39
N PRO A 307 -16.06 12.44 -7.07
CA PRO A 307 -16.16 12.18 -8.50
C PRO A 307 -17.49 11.49 -8.85
N PRO A 308 -18.25 11.94 -9.86
CA PRO A 308 -19.54 11.33 -10.24
C PRO A 308 -19.44 9.84 -10.57
N SER A 309 -18.29 9.38 -11.11
CA SER A 309 -18.04 7.96 -11.38
C SER A 309 -18.01 7.09 -10.12
N TRP A 310 -17.78 7.68 -8.93
CA TRP A 310 -17.77 6.96 -7.65
C TRP A 310 -19.13 6.92 -6.96
N THR A 311 -20.07 7.75 -7.40
CA THR A 311 -21.45 7.80 -6.86
C THR A 311 -22.42 6.93 -7.64
N ARG A 312 -22.10 6.56 -8.90
CA ARG A 312 -22.97 5.70 -9.74
C ARG A 312 -23.02 4.27 -9.16
N GLY A 313 -24.22 3.73 -9.03
CA GLY A 313 -24.47 2.37 -8.50
C GLY A 313 -24.88 2.32 -7.03
N ARG A 314 -25.26 3.45 -6.43
CA ARG A 314 -25.76 3.56 -5.04
C ARG A 314 -27.28 3.64 -4.90
N ARG A 315 -28.05 3.34 -5.98
CA ARG A 315 -29.52 3.25 -5.90
C ARG A 315 -29.96 1.82 -5.70
#